data_0209704e6a78035fb7da19ed71b18c4c
#
_entry.id   0209704e6a78035fb7da19ed71b18c4c
#
_cell.length_a   1.000
_cell.length_b   1.000
_cell.length_c   1.000
_cell.angle_alpha   90.00
_cell.angle_beta   90.00
_cell.angle_gamma   90.00
#
_symmetry.space_group_name_H-M   'P 1'
#
loop_
_entity.id
_entity.type
_entity.pdbx_description
1 polymer ?
#
loop_
_entity_poly.entity_id
_entity_poly.type
_entity_poly.pdbx_seq_one_letter_code
_entity_poly.pdbx_strand_id
1 'polypeptide(L)'
;MHENKLYLCLMTNYIYTAMTDKLNDIKQLINDGDTETAIGLLTDFITTNVEGIDIAYYLMGNAFRKQGNWQGALNSYQEAIQINPESPAADARAMVMDILNFYNKDRFNQ
;
A
#
# COMPACT_ATOMS: atom_id res chain seq x y z
N MET A 1 -6.17 37.73 -6.11
CA MET A 1 -6.88 36.51 -5.76
C MET A 1 -6.59 35.35 -6.69
N HIS A 2 -6.44 35.62 -7.99
CA HIS A 2 -6.08 34.56 -8.94
C HIS A 2 -4.67 34.00 -8.73
N GLU A 3 -3.75 34.83 -8.29
CA GLU A 3 -2.37 34.44 -8.04
C GLU A 3 -2.27 33.42 -6.90
N ASN A 4 -3.09 33.56 -5.86
CA ASN A 4 -3.08 32.63 -4.72
C ASN A 4 -3.55 31.23 -5.12
N LYS A 5 -4.51 31.12 -6.02
CA LYS A 5 -5.00 29.82 -6.51
C LYS A 5 -3.93 29.09 -7.33
N LEU A 6 -3.22 29.82 -8.18
CA LEU A 6 -2.13 29.24 -8.98
C LEU A 6 -1.00 28.75 -8.09
N TYR A 7 -0.64 29.56 -7.09
CA TYR A 7 0.42 29.23 -6.16
C TYR A 7 0.07 27.96 -5.36
N LEU A 8 -1.16 27.87 -4.86
CA LEU A 8 -1.64 26.69 -4.14
C LEU A 8 -1.65 25.45 -5.01
N CYS A 9 -2.05 25.57 -6.27
CA CYS A 9 -2.02 24.46 -7.21
C CYS A 9 -0.60 23.95 -7.47
N LEU A 10 0.34 24.89 -7.63
CA LEU A 10 1.75 24.53 -7.85
C LEU A 10 2.34 23.85 -6.62
N MET A 11 2.04 24.35 -5.43
CA MET A 11 2.50 23.73 -4.18
C MET A 11 1.90 22.33 -3.99
N THR A 12 0.62 22.18 -4.28
CA THR A 12 -0.06 20.88 -4.18
C THR A 12 0.56 19.87 -5.13
N ASN A 13 0.84 20.28 -6.36
CA ASN A 13 1.49 19.41 -7.35
C ASN A 13 2.90 19.01 -6.90
N TYR A 14 3.65 19.95 -6.33
CA TYR A 14 5.00 19.68 -5.84
C TYR A 14 4.98 18.67 -4.69
N ILE A 15 4.08 18.85 -3.73
CA ILE A 15 3.92 17.94 -2.59
C ILE A 15 3.50 16.56 -3.08
N TYR A 16 2.56 16.51 -4.02
CA TYR A 16 2.08 15.25 -4.60
C TYR A 16 3.21 14.52 -5.32
N THR A 17 4.02 15.24 -6.10
CA THR A 17 5.16 14.64 -6.83
C THR A 17 6.18 14.07 -5.86
N ALA A 18 6.54 14.80 -4.80
CA ALA A 18 7.49 14.33 -3.79
C ALA A 18 6.97 13.08 -3.08
N MET A 19 5.69 13.05 -2.73
CA MET A 19 5.05 11.90 -2.11
C MET A 19 5.07 10.69 -3.04
N THR A 20 4.73 10.89 -4.31
CA THR A 20 4.71 9.82 -5.33
C THR A 20 6.11 9.26 -5.53
N ASP A 21 7.14 10.11 -5.59
CA ASP A 21 8.52 9.68 -5.75
C ASP A 21 8.96 8.80 -4.58
N LYS A 22 8.62 9.21 -3.35
CA LYS A 22 8.95 8.46 -2.15
C LYS A 22 8.29 7.08 -2.17
N LEU A 23 7.01 7.02 -2.52
CA LEU A 23 6.27 5.75 -2.60
C LEU A 23 6.80 4.87 -3.72
N ASN A 24 7.23 5.45 -4.84
CA ASN A 24 7.84 4.70 -5.93
C ASN A 24 9.18 4.09 -5.50
N ASP A 25 9.98 4.81 -4.74
CA ASP A 25 11.23 4.27 -4.20
C ASP A 25 10.97 3.08 -3.28
N ILE A 26 9.95 3.19 -2.43
CA ILE A 26 9.57 2.09 -1.54
C ILE A 26 9.06 0.90 -2.35
N LYS A 27 8.28 1.14 -3.38
CA LYS A 27 7.79 0.10 -4.29
C LYS A 27 8.96 -0.65 -4.92
N GLN A 28 10.02 0.07 -5.30
CA GLN A 28 11.22 -0.55 -5.87
C GLN A 28 11.90 -1.44 -4.84
N LEU A 29 11.98 -1.03 -3.59
CA LEU A 29 12.54 -1.85 -2.52
C LEU A 29 11.79 -3.17 -2.39
N ILE A 30 10.46 -3.11 -2.45
CA ILE A 30 9.62 -4.30 -2.39
C ILE A 30 9.92 -5.22 -3.58
N ASN A 31 10.01 -4.67 -4.77
CA ASN A 31 10.30 -5.44 -5.98
C ASN A 31 11.67 -6.09 -5.91
N ASP A 32 12.64 -5.43 -5.29
CA ASP A 32 14.00 -5.94 -5.13
C ASP A 32 14.10 -6.98 -4.00
N GLY A 33 13.06 -7.13 -3.20
CA GLY A 33 13.03 -8.11 -2.11
C GLY A 33 13.38 -7.57 -0.75
N ASP A 34 13.71 -6.28 -0.64
CA ASP A 34 14.04 -5.64 0.64
C ASP A 34 12.74 -5.18 1.32
N THR A 35 11.95 -6.15 1.74
CA THR A 35 10.63 -5.91 2.30
C THR A 35 10.69 -5.32 3.70
N GLU A 36 11.71 -5.66 4.48
CA GLU A 36 11.85 -5.14 5.85
C GLU A 36 12.08 -3.63 5.85
N THR A 37 13.00 -3.15 5.02
CA THR A 37 13.25 -1.72 4.87
C THR A 37 12.00 -1.01 4.36
N ALA A 38 11.33 -1.60 3.38
CA ALA A 38 10.11 -1.03 2.82
C ALA A 38 9.02 -0.89 3.89
N ILE A 39 8.79 -1.92 4.70
CA ILE A 39 7.79 -1.87 5.76
C ILE A 39 8.11 -0.79 6.79
N GLY A 40 9.39 -0.66 7.17
CA GLY A 40 9.83 0.39 8.08
C GLY A 40 9.54 1.79 7.53
N LEU A 41 9.88 2.02 6.26
CA LEU A 41 9.64 3.30 5.61
C LEU A 41 8.15 3.59 5.45
N LEU A 42 7.35 2.56 5.15
CA LEU A 42 5.90 2.72 5.03
C LEU A 42 5.26 3.01 6.38
N THR A 43 5.73 2.39 7.44
CA THR A 43 5.25 2.67 8.80
C THR A 43 5.51 4.13 9.16
N ASP A 44 6.70 4.63 8.87
CA ASP A 44 7.03 6.04 9.10
C ASP A 44 6.16 6.95 8.23
N PHE A 45 5.95 6.57 6.96
CA PHE A 45 5.11 7.35 6.05
C PHE A 45 3.69 7.50 6.59
N ILE A 46 3.11 6.41 7.08
CA ILE A 46 1.74 6.40 7.60
C ILE A 46 1.61 7.32 8.81
N THR A 47 2.63 7.38 9.67
CA THR A 47 2.58 8.22 10.88
C THR A 47 2.85 9.70 10.61
N THR A 48 3.55 10.03 9.53
CA THR A 48 4.00 11.40 9.29
C THR A 48 3.25 12.11 8.17
N ASN A 49 2.47 11.40 7.37
CA ASN A 49 1.77 11.97 6.22
C ASN A 49 0.26 11.87 6.42
N VAL A 50 -0.48 12.79 5.78
CA VAL A 50 -1.94 12.82 5.82
C VAL A 50 -2.53 12.21 4.56
N GLU A 51 -1.83 12.35 3.42
CA GLU A 51 -2.29 11.86 2.13
C GLU A 51 -1.45 10.68 1.67
N GLY A 52 -2.04 9.85 0.82
CA GLY A 52 -1.35 8.68 0.27
C GLY A 52 -1.26 7.51 1.23
N ILE A 53 -1.97 7.59 2.36
CA ILE A 53 -1.93 6.53 3.39
C ILE A 53 -2.54 5.23 2.85
N ASP A 54 -3.58 5.34 2.03
CA ASP A 54 -4.17 4.17 1.38
C ASP A 54 -3.17 3.46 0.47
N ILE A 55 -2.38 4.23 -0.29
CA ILE A 55 -1.33 3.67 -1.15
C ILE A 55 -0.25 3.02 -0.29
N ALA A 56 0.12 3.66 0.82
CA ALA A 56 1.12 3.12 1.73
C ALA A 56 0.67 1.78 2.32
N TYR A 57 -0.57 1.66 2.75
CA TYR A 57 -1.10 0.39 3.24
C TYR A 57 -1.17 -0.67 2.16
N TYR A 58 -1.54 -0.29 0.93
CA TYR A 58 -1.53 -1.22 -0.20
C TYR A 58 -0.12 -1.78 -0.43
N LEU A 59 0.89 -0.91 -0.44
CA LEU A 59 2.28 -1.33 -0.61
C LEU A 59 2.76 -2.18 0.56
N MET A 60 2.33 -1.85 1.78
CA MET A 60 2.64 -2.66 2.95
C MET A 60 2.07 -4.07 2.82
N GLY A 61 0.84 -4.17 2.33
CA GLY A 61 0.23 -5.47 2.03
C GLY A 61 1.04 -6.26 1.02
N ASN A 62 1.53 -5.59 -0.03
CA ASN A 62 2.38 -6.23 -1.04
C ASN A 62 3.69 -6.73 -0.44
N ALA A 63 4.29 -5.96 0.47
CA ALA A 63 5.52 -6.36 1.15
C ALA A 63 5.29 -7.60 2.03
N PHE A 64 4.23 -7.60 2.82
CA PHE A 64 3.88 -8.76 3.65
C PHE A 64 3.59 -9.99 2.80
N ARG A 65 2.87 -9.81 1.69
CA ARG A 65 2.59 -10.93 0.78
C ARG A 65 3.88 -11.53 0.25
N LYS A 66 4.83 -10.69 -0.12
CA LYS A 66 6.12 -11.15 -0.62
C LYS A 66 6.90 -11.93 0.44
N GLN A 67 6.72 -11.60 1.70
CA GLN A 67 7.32 -12.33 2.82
C GLN A 67 6.59 -13.63 3.14
N GLY A 68 5.44 -13.86 2.53
CA GLY A 68 4.57 -14.99 2.87
C GLY A 68 3.72 -14.75 4.11
N ASN A 69 3.70 -13.53 4.62
CA ASN A 69 2.86 -13.16 5.76
C ASN A 69 1.46 -12.77 5.27
N TRP A 70 0.63 -13.79 5.04
CA TRP A 70 -0.69 -13.61 4.47
C TRP A 70 -1.62 -12.80 5.38
N GLN A 71 -1.53 -13.01 6.70
CA GLN A 71 -2.36 -12.28 7.64
C GLN A 71 -2.00 -10.78 7.66
N GLY A 72 -0.70 -10.47 7.66
CA GLY A 72 -0.24 -9.10 7.57
C GLY A 72 -0.69 -8.43 6.28
N ALA A 73 -0.64 -9.17 5.16
CA ALA A 73 -1.09 -8.68 3.87
C ALA A 73 -2.59 -8.34 3.89
N LEU A 74 -3.40 -9.26 4.40
CA LEU A 74 -4.86 -9.04 4.46
C LEU A 74 -5.20 -7.85 5.35
N ASN A 75 -4.54 -7.72 6.49
CA ASN A 75 -4.77 -6.60 7.41
C ASN A 75 -4.43 -5.26 6.75
N SER A 76 -3.30 -5.20 6.07
CA SER A 76 -2.84 -3.97 5.40
C SER A 76 -3.76 -3.60 4.25
N TYR A 77 -4.16 -4.58 3.44
CA TYR A 77 -5.11 -4.34 2.34
C TYR A 77 -6.46 -3.85 2.90
N GLN A 78 -6.91 -4.41 3.99
CA GLN A 78 -8.18 -3.99 4.60
C GLN A 78 -8.11 -2.54 5.07
N GLU A 79 -7.00 -2.12 5.66
CA GLU A 79 -6.81 -0.72 6.05
C GLU A 79 -6.87 0.20 4.84
N ALA A 80 -6.21 -0.20 3.73
CA ALA A 80 -6.24 0.59 2.50
C ALA A 80 -7.67 0.73 1.96
N ILE A 81 -8.43 -0.35 1.99
CA ILE A 81 -9.82 -0.37 1.49
C ILE A 81 -10.72 0.52 2.34
N GLN A 82 -10.52 0.53 3.66
CA GLN A 82 -11.29 1.40 4.56
C GLN A 82 -11.06 2.87 4.27
N ILE A 83 -9.83 3.23 3.90
CA ILE A 83 -9.50 4.61 3.54
C ILE A 83 -10.02 4.95 2.15
N ASN A 84 -9.83 4.04 1.19
CA ASN A 84 -10.22 4.23 -0.20
C ASN A 84 -10.80 2.93 -0.76
N PRO A 85 -12.15 2.82 -0.83
CA PRO A 85 -12.77 1.59 -1.35
C PRO A 85 -12.39 1.26 -2.80
N GLU A 86 -11.91 2.24 -3.56
CA GLU A 86 -11.49 2.04 -4.95
C GLU A 86 -10.01 1.68 -5.06
N SER A 87 -9.33 1.49 -3.94
CA SER A 87 -7.92 1.10 -3.92
C SER A 87 -7.72 -0.24 -4.63
N PRO A 88 -6.60 -0.43 -5.36
CA PRO A 88 -6.26 -1.74 -5.91
C PRO A 88 -6.06 -2.80 -4.83
N ALA A 89 -6.02 -2.41 -3.57
CA ALA A 89 -5.96 -3.34 -2.44
C ALA A 89 -7.17 -4.28 -2.41
N ALA A 90 -8.32 -3.84 -2.92
CA ALA A 90 -9.51 -4.69 -2.97
C ALA A 90 -9.27 -5.93 -3.85
N ASP A 91 -8.69 -5.73 -5.02
CA ASP A 91 -8.36 -6.83 -5.92
C ASP A 91 -7.23 -7.69 -5.34
N ALA A 92 -6.24 -7.07 -4.75
CA ALA A 92 -5.12 -7.78 -4.13
C ALA A 92 -5.59 -8.64 -2.96
N ARG A 93 -6.51 -8.12 -2.14
CA ARG A 93 -7.09 -8.86 -1.03
C ARG A 93 -7.87 -10.07 -1.53
N ALA A 94 -8.67 -9.88 -2.57
CA ALA A 94 -9.43 -10.98 -3.17
C ALA A 94 -8.50 -12.08 -3.68
N MET A 95 -7.39 -11.71 -4.30
CA MET A 95 -6.39 -12.67 -4.78
C MET A 95 -5.79 -13.47 -3.63
N VAL A 96 -5.45 -12.82 -2.52
CA VAL A 96 -4.90 -13.51 -1.35
C VAL A 96 -5.94 -14.46 -0.76
N MET A 97 -7.20 -14.01 -0.68
CA MET A 97 -8.28 -14.87 -0.18
C MET A 97 -8.47 -16.12 -1.06
N ASP A 98 -8.37 -15.95 -2.37
CA ASP A 98 -8.47 -17.08 -3.30
C ASP A 98 -7.33 -18.07 -3.09
N ILE A 99 -6.12 -17.59 -2.90
CA ILE A 99 -4.94 -18.43 -2.62
C ILE A 99 -5.16 -19.22 -1.33
N LEU A 100 -5.60 -18.56 -0.27
CA LEU A 100 -5.83 -19.18 1.02
C LEU A 100 -6.96 -20.21 0.96
N ASN A 101 -8.03 -19.88 0.23
CA ASN A 101 -9.16 -20.81 0.04
C ASN A 101 -8.73 -22.07 -0.73
N PHE A 102 -7.85 -21.90 -1.71
CA PHE A 102 -7.30 -23.03 -2.46
C PHE A 102 -6.55 -23.99 -1.54
N TYR A 103 -5.68 -23.47 -0.66
CA TYR A 103 -4.94 -24.29 0.29
C TYR A 103 -5.88 -24.93 1.32
N ASN A 104 -6.89 -24.22 1.76
CA ASN A 104 -7.87 -24.77 2.70
C ASN A 104 -8.68 -25.90 2.10
N LYS A 105 -9.03 -25.80 0.80
CA LYS A 105 -9.72 -26.87 0.08
C LYS A 105 -8.88 -28.14 0.06
N ASP A 106 -7.59 -28.03 -0.17
CA ASP A 106 -6.70 -29.18 -0.17
C ASP A 106 -6.67 -29.85 1.20
N ARG A 107 -6.72 -29.08 2.26
CA ARG A 107 -6.77 -29.61 3.62
C ARG A 107 -8.07 -30.36 3.90
N PHE A 108 -9.17 -29.84 3.38
CA PHE A 108 -10.48 -30.45 3.60
C PHE A 108 -10.68 -31.75 2.81
N ASN A 109 -10.01 -31.88 1.71
CA ASN A 109 -10.14 -33.08 0.85
C ASN A 109 -9.28 -34.25 1.34
N GLN A 110 -8.55 -34.03 2.39
CA GLN A 110 -7.79 -35.11 3.03
C GLN A 110 -8.56 -35.74 4.18
#